data_1d2032058ecfb2d17095739a9375d2cb
#
_entry.id   1d2032058ecfb2d17095739a9375d2cb
#
_cell.length_a   1.000
_cell.length_b   1.000
_cell.length_c   1.000
_cell.angle_alpha   90.00
_cell.angle_beta   90.00
_cell.angle_gamma   90.00
#
_symmetry.space_group_name_H-M   'P 1'
#
loop_
_entity.id
_entity.type
_entity.pdbx_description
1 polymer ?
#
loop_
_entity_poly.entity_id
_entity_poly.type
_entity_poly.pdbx_seq_one_letter_code
_entity_poly.pdbx_strand_id
1 'polypeptide(L)'
;HLLSRRQRQMCIRDSSSTSLGYNTTIAQLHHVDALVAYEIENYQTDKAMGDKSKLPSDYLVEPDNAASLNSFVSSTQDSRMISYVSRINYDYDDRYYIAGSFRRDGSSRLSPENRWGNFWSVSGMWNVGAEKFMQSIKSVLSDLKIRASYGVNGNQPGALYGYMGLYSYGQNYMGGGGSYESALPNPNLKWEKNYNLNLGLDLAFINRIFVSLEYYNRDTKDLLYNRPISSTTGFQNYLGNLGQLNNRGWELELRTINFAGNNFNWTSVLNMTHNKNKIVSLDGKLDQSIEGSWFIHKVGLPYSTFYVKEYAGVDPQTGKALYYMNTQDANGNYDRTVTTDASAAQAIPYKSVDPKISGGFTNIVNYKWFDLALTLTYSLGGYSFDKTGTYNETDGAKEQNYNLPIYELDRWQKPGDVTDVPRFVLGQAAGPQNSSRYVHSTDHLRVKNLTLGFTLPDQWLTKLGVSKARLYFSGSNLLTWAKWDQYDPEVPVSGEVFCETPPMRTYSFGIEVSF
;
A
#
# COMPACT_ATOMS: atom_id res chain seq x y z
N HIS A 1 19.37 0.30 32.58
CA HIS A 1 18.32 1.13 33.15
C HIS A 1 16.97 0.47 32.98
N LEU A 2 16.33 0.03 34.07
CA LEU A 2 14.99 -0.51 34.03
C LEU A 2 13.99 0.61 33.76
N LEU A 3 13.18 0.43 32.71
CA LEU A 3 12.17 1.38 32.23
C LEU A 3 10.78 0.78 32.43
N SER A 4 9.83 1.55 32.94
CA SER A 4 8.43 1.22 32.90
C SER A 4 7.67 2.27 32.07
N ARG A 5 6.95 1.81 31.06
CA ARG A 5 6.13 2.62 30.19
C ARG A 5 4.69 2.13 30.23
N ARG A 6 3.76 3.01 30.53
CA ARG A 6 2.32 2.74 30.46
C ARG A 6 1.67 3.75 29.53
N GLN A 7 0.83 3.24 28.67
CA GLN A 7 0.02 4.04 27.75
C GLN A 7 -1.44 3.62 27.92
N ARG A 8 -2.31 4.61 28.12
CA ARG A 8 -3.75 4.47 27.96
C ARG A 8 -4.16 5.31 26.76
N GLN A 9 -4.77 4.68 25.80
CA GLN A 9 -5.41 5.34 24.66
C GLN A 9 -6.84 4.85 24.59
N MET A 10 -7.79 5.78 24.62
CA MET A 10 -9.20 5.51 24.41
C MET A 10 -9.64 6.22 23.13
N CYS A 11 -10.16 5.45 22.18
CA CYS A 11 -10.73 5.97 20.95
C CYS A 11 -12.22 5.66 21.00
N ILE A 12 -13.04 6.70 20.97
CA ILE A 12 -14.50 6.58 20.95
C ILE A 12 -14.94 7.07 19.56
N ARG A 13 -15.72 6.23 18.89
CA ARG A 13 -16.37 6.59 17.63
C ARG A 13 -17.85 6.32 17.79
N ASP A 14 -18.61 7.38 17.88
CA ASP A 14 -20.06 7.32 17.89
C ASP A 14 -20.59 7.64 16.51
N SER A 15 -21.46 6.81 15.98
CA SER A 15 -22.10 7.04 14.70
C SER A 15 -23.60 6.82 14.80
N SER A 16 -24.35 7.68 14.14
CA SER A 16 -25.80 7.54 13.95
C SER A 16 -26.10 7.67 12.47
N SER A 17 -26.83 6.71 11.95
CA SER A 17 -27.29 6.69 10.56
C SER A 17 -28.80 6.50 10.53
N THR A 18 -29.50 7.37 9.83
CA THR A 18 -30.94 7.26 9.57
C THR A 18 -31.14 7.22 8.07
N SER A 19 -31.83 6.20 7.57
CA SER A 19 -32.06 6.02 6.15
C SER A 19 -33.53 5.75 5.84
N LEU A 20 -33.95 6.16 4.66
CA LEU A 20 -35.21 5.85 4.05
C LEU A 20 -34.97 5.20 2.69
N GLY A 21 -35.42 3.98 2.53
CA GLY A 21 -35.33 3.21 1.29
C GLY A 21 -36.68 3.06 0.62
N TYR A 22 -36.67 3.08 -0.70
CA TYR A 22 -37.83 2.78 -1.53
C TYR A 22 -37.43 1.79 -2.61
N ASN A 23 -38.13 0.67 -2.67
CA ASN A 23 -37.89 -0.36 -3.68
C ASN A 23 -39.25 -0.73 -4.31
N THR A 24 -39.29 -0.77 -5.63
CA THR A 24 -40.51 -1.14 -6.37
C THR A 24 -40.19 -1.79 -7.71
N THR A 25 -41.09 -2.63 -8.17
CA THR A 25 -41.10 -3.23 -9.51
C THR A 25 -42.37 -2.83 -10.23
N ILE A 26 -42.24 -2.15 -11.35
CA ILE A 26 -43.35 -1.67 -12.16
C ILE A 26 -43.42 -2.50 -13.45
N ALA A 27 -44.59 -3.01 -13.76
CA ALA A 27 -44.87 -3.83 -14.94
C ALA A 27 -43.93 -5.06 -15.09
N GLN A 28 -43.38 -5.56 -13.99
CA GLN A 28 -42.43 -6.70 -13.95
C GLN A 28 -41.13 -6.47 -14.76
N LEU A 29 -40.90 -5.28 -15.29
CA LEU A 29 -39.79 -4.95 -16.19
C LEU A 29 -38.92 -3.81 -15.65
N HIS A 30 -39.46 -2.92 -14.83
CA HIS A 30 -38.77 -1.75 -14.33
C HIS A 30 -38.55 -1.92 -12.83
N HIS A 31 -37.30 -2.08 -12.42
CA HIS A 31 -36.94 -2.14 -11.01
C HIS A 31 -36.28 -0.82 -10.61
N VAL A 32 -36.81 -0.21 -9.54
CA VAL A 32 -36.31 1.03 -8.97
C VAL A 32 -35.95 0.79 -7.51
N ASP A 33 -34.73 1.09 -7.14
CA ASP A 33 -34.26 1.12 -5.76
C ASP A 33 -33.67 2.52 -5.46
N ALA A 34 -34.23 3.21 -4.47
CA ALA A 34 -33.82 4.54 -4.07
C ALA A 34 -33.54 4.58 -2.56
N LEU A 35 -32.51 5.28 -2.17
CA LEU A 35 -32.10 5.47 -0.79
C LEU A 35 -31.76 6.94 -0.54
N VAL A 36 -32.23 7.47 0.58
CA VAL A 36 -31.72 8.71 1.17
C VAL A 36 -31.28 8.41 2.60
N ALA A 37 -30.17 8.98 3.01
CA ALA A 37 -29.65 8.78 4.37
C ALA A 37 -29.01 10.06 4.91
N TYR A 38 -29.05 10.18 6.23
CA TYR A 38 -28.37 11.18 7.02
C TYR A 38 -27.49 10.49 8.04
N GLU A 39 -26.21 10.88 8.10
CA GLU A 39 -25.21 10.26 8.97
C GLU A 39 -24.48 11.32 9.78
N ILE A 40 -24.25 11.04 11.06
CA ILE A 40 -23.39 11.83 11.95
C ILE A 40 -22.34 10.88 12.52
N GLU A 41 -21.10 11.32 12.51
CA GLU A 41 -19.99 10.65 13.16
C GLU A 41 -19.26 11.61 14.09
N ASN A 42 -19.04 11.20 15.33
CA ASN A 42 -18.15 11.85 16.30
C ASN A 42 -17.00 10.92 16.61
N TYR A 43 -15.79 11.43 16.52
CA TYR A 43 -14.57 10.71 16.87
C TYR A 43 -13.83 11.48 17.93
N GLN A 44 -13.49 10.83 19.05
CA GLN A 44 -12.69 11.38 20.14
C GLN A 44 -11.57 10.42 20.49
N THR A 45 -10.38 10.95 20.68
CA THR A 45 -9.23 10.20 21.19
C THR A 45 -8.67 10.90 22.41
N ASP A 46 -8.63 10.16 23.52
CA ASP A 46 -7.96 10.55 24.76
C ASP A 46 -6.71 9.69 24.93
N LYS A 47 -5.56 10.32 25.04
CA LYS A 47 -4.27 9.65 25.24
C LYS A 47 -3.62 10.16 26.51
N ALA A 48 -3.15 9.23 27.34
CA ALA A 48 -2.26 9.52 28.47
C ALA A 48 -1.12 8.50 28.45
N MET A 49 0.12 8.97 28.51
CA MET A 49 1.31 8.15 28.50
C MET A 49 2.29 8.64 29.54
N GLY A 50 2.69 7.75 30.43
CA GLY A 50 3.73 7.98 31.45
C GLY A 50 4.92 7.07 31.20
N ASP A 51 6.11 7.61 31.29
CA ASP A 51 7.38 6.89 31.21
C ASP A 51 8.22 7.20 32.44
N LYS A 52 8.59 6.17 33.20
CA LYS A 52 9.41 6.26 34.38
C LYS A 52 10.59 5.30 34.29
N SER A 53 11.68 5.64 34.97
CA SER A 53 12.90 4.84 35.07
C SER A 53 13.30 4.60 36.52
N LYS A 54 14.33 3.76 36.70
CA LYS A 54 14.86 3.33 37.99
C LYS A 54 13.84 2.50 38.76
N LEU A 55 13.34 1.44 38.14
CA LEU A 55 12.59 0.39 38.83
C LEU A 55 13.53 -0.33 39.80
N PRO A 56 13.06 -0.70 41.01
CA PRO A 56 13.88 -1.40 42.03
C PRO A 56 14.18 -2.84 41.62
N SER A 57 13.38 -3.45 40.73
CA SER A 57 13.52 -4.82 40.28
C SER A 57 12.79 -5.03 38.94
N ASP A 58 13.24 -6.01 38.14
CA ASP A 58 12.58 -6.44 36.90
C ASP A 58 11.19 -7.07 37.13
N TYR A 59 10.91 -7.48 38.36
CA TYR A 59 9.62 -8.05 38.77
C TYR A 59 8.56 -7.00 39.14
N LEU A 60 8.99 -5.77 39.47
CA LEU A 60 8.11 -4.67 39.88
C LEU A 60 7.90 -3.69 38.72
N VAL A 61 7.17 -4.13 37.72
CA VAL A 61 7.03 -3.46 36.39
C VAL A 61 6.04 -2.27 36.39
N GLU A 62 5.30 -2.04 37.48
CA GLU A 62 4.35 -0.94 37.52
C GLU A 62 5.07 0.42 37.61
N PRO A 63 4.61 1.44 36.87
CA PRO A 63 5.24 2.76 36.87
C PRO A 63 5.30 3.42 38.23
N ASP A 64 4.37 3.09 39.14
CA ASP A 64 4.34 3.65 40.49
C ASP A 64 5.57 3.26 41.30
N ASN A 65 6.13 2.08 41.04
CA ASN A 65 7.34 1.58 41.70
C ASN A 65 8.63 2.25 41.20
N ALA A 66 8.59 3.01 40.13
CA ALA A 66 9.77 3.65 39.56
C ALA A 66 10.08 5.00 40.20
N ALA A 67 11.36 5.25 40.49
CA ALA A 67 11.80 6.42 41.25
C ALA A 67 11.85 7.72 40.42
N SER A 68 12.04 7.65 39.10
CA SER A 68 12.24 8.83 38.26
C SER A 68 11.19 8.91 37.16
N LEU A 69 10.46 10.04 37.10
CA LEU A 69 9.57 10.37 36.00
C LEU A 69 10.41 10.93 34.84
N ASN A 70 10.39 10.28 33.68
CA ASN A 70 11.06 10.73 32.46
C ASN A 70 10.15 11.63 31.62
N SER A 71 8.90 11.20 31.40
CA SER A 71 7.91 11.98 30.65
C SER A 71 6.48 11.63 31.09
N PHE A 72 5.60 12.62 30.97
CA PHE A 72 4.17 12.41 31.02
C PHE A 72 3.53 13.25 29.90
N VAL A 73 2.78 12.61 29.03
CA VAL A 73 2.14 13.26 27.88
C VAL A 73 0.67 12.90 27.88
N SER A 74 -0.18 13.90 27.71
CA SER A 74 -1.62 13.69 27.53
C SER A 74 -2.15 14.55 26.38
N SER A 75 -3.15 14.06 25.68
CA SER A 75 -3.84 14.81 24.64
C SER A 75 -5.27 14.31 24.48
N THR A 76 -6.17 15.24 24.19
CA THR A 76 -7.52 14.95 23.74
C THR A 76 -7.69 15.56 22.36
N GLN A 77 -8.21 14.76 21.43
CA GLN A 77 -8.47 15.18 20.06
C GLN A 77 -9.86 14.72 19.65
N ASP A 78 -10.58 15.56 18.92
CA ASP A 78 -11.90 15.25 18.40
C ASP A 78 -12.06 15.65 16.94
N SER A 79 -12.95 14.95 16.24
CA SER A 79 -13.43 15.34 14.91
C SER A 79 -14.87 14.90 14.70
N ARG A 80 -15.58 15.65 13.88
CA ARG A 80 -16.98 15.39 13.56
C ARG A 80 -17.19 15.42 12.06
N MET A 81 -18.08 14.56 11.61
CA MET A 81 -18.52 14.51 10.20
C MET A 81 -20.03 14.39 10.14
N ILE A 82 -20.64 15.12 9.21
CA ILE A 82 -22.05 15.06 8.87
C ILE A 82 -22.16 14.75 7.39
N SER A 83 -23.03 13.80 7.02
CA SER A 83 -23.18 13.35 5.65
C SER A 83 -24.63 13.25 5.25
N TYR A 84 -24.93 13.75 4.05
CA TYR A 84 -26.19 13.52 3.36
C TYR A 84 -25.92 12.63 2.15
N VAL A 85 -26.63 11.53 2.06
CA VAL A 85 -26.43 10.50 1.04
C VAL A 85 -27.71 10.28 0.28
N SER A 86 -27.62 10.18 -1.04
CA SER A 86 -28.71 9.72 -1.89
C SER A 86 -28.19 8.79 -2.97
N ARG A 87 -28.97 7.75 -3.30
CA ARG A 87 -28.66 6.78 -4.34
C ARG A 87 -29.95 6.38 -5.04
N ILE A 88 -29.86 6.19 -6.33
CA ILE A 88 -30.89 5.59 -7.15
C ILE A 88 -30.28 4.55 -8.06
N ASN A 89 -30.88 3.37 -8.10
CA ASN A 89 -30.57 2.31 -9.04
C ASN A 89 -31.84 2.03 -9.84
N TYR A 90 -31.69 1.87 -11.12
CA TYR A 90 -32.75 1.51 -12.03
C TYR A 90 -32.26 0.43 -12.97
N ASP A 91 -33.03 -0.60 -13.15
CA ASP A 91 -32.83 -1.57 -14.20
C ASP A 91 -34.11 -1.79 -15.03
N TYR A 92 -33.89 -2.12 -16.30
CA TYR A 92 -34.92 -2.47 -17.24
C TYR A 92 -34.71 -3.89 -17.74
N ASP A 93 -35.64 -4.77 -17.40
CA ASP A 93 -35.73 -6.16 -17.86
C ASP A 93 -34.40 -6.94 -17.66
N ASP A 94 -33.72 -6.71 -16.55
CA ASP A 94 -32.39 -7.29 -16.26
C ASP A 94 -31.33 -7.12 -17.37
N ARG A 95 -31.54 -6.15 -18.27
CA ARG A 95 -30.68 -5.89 -19.43
C ARG A 95 -29.91 -4.58 -19.33
N TYR A 96 -30.59 -3.52 -18.93
CA TYR A 96 -30.00 -2.18 -18.88
C TYR A 96 -30.06 -1.67 -17.45
N TYR A 97 -28.91 -1.38 -16.89
CA TYR A 97 -28.77 -0.90 -15.52
C TYR A 97 -28.19 0.51 -15.53
N ILE A 98 -28.78 1.42 -14.77
CA ILE A 98 -28.26 2.77 -14.55
C ILE A 98 -28.30 3.03 -13.05
N ALA A 99 -27.22 3.53 -12.50
CA ALA A 99 -27.17 3.96 -11.11
C ALA A 99 -26.56 5.36 -10.98
N GLY A 100 -27.10 6.12 -10.03
CA GLY A 100 -26.57 7.41 -9.65
C GLY A 100 -26.46 7.54 -8.15
N SER A 101 -25.41 8.18 -7.66
CA SER A 101 -25.27 8.51 -6.25
C SER A 101 -24.81 9.95 -6.07
N PHE A 102 -25.24 10.56 -4.98
CA PHE A 102 -24.79 11.86 -4.52
C PHE A 102 -24.56 11.83 -3.02
N ARG A 103 -23.40 12.36 -2.59
CA ARG A 103 -23.04 12.49 -1.18
C ARG A 103 -22.48 13.89 -0.90
N ARG A 104 -22.94 14.51 0.16
CA ARG A 104 -22.43 15.77 0.65
C ARG A 104 -21.93 15.59 2.08
N ASP A 105 -20.64 15.76 2.28
CA ASP A 105 -19.95 15.57 3.55
C ASP A 105 -19.42 16.88 4.11
N GLY A 106 -19.66 17.13 5.40
CA GLY A 106 -19.12 18.26 6.14
C GLY A 106 -18.18 17.78 7.23
N SER A 107 -16.91 18.17 7.18
CA SER A 107 -15.88 17.75 8.14
C SER A 107 -15.37 18.89 8.99
N SER A 108 -15.23 18.66 10.31
CA SER A 108 -14.62 19.63 11.24
C SER A 108 -13.10 19.79 11.05
N ARG A 109 -12.47 18.94 10.23
CA ARG A 109 -11.03 19.02 9.90
C ARG A 109 -10.69 20.15 8.93
N LEU A 110 -11.72 20.82 8.41
CA LEU A 110 -11.64 21.91 7.44
C LEU A 110 -12.31 23.17 7.98
N SER A 111 -11.88 24.32 7.47
CA SER A 111 -12.46 25.61 7.84
C SER A 111 -13.96 25.69 7.54
N PRO A 112 -14.73 26.55 8.21
CA PRO A 112 -16.17 26.71 7.96
C PRO A 112 -16.54 26.91 6.49
N GLU A 113 -15.71 27.65 5.72
CA GLU A 113 -15.96 27.94 4.31
C GLU A 113 -15.69 26.72 3.40
N ASN A 114 -14.76 25.82 3.78
CA ASN A 114 -14.29 24.71 2.94
C ASN A 114 -14.69 23.32 3.45
N ARG A 115 -15.44 23.24 4.55
CA ARG A 115 -15.77 21.94 5.19
C ARG A 115 -16.65 21.01 4.37
N TRP A 116 -17.43 21.54 3.43
CA TRP A 116 -18.39 20.78 2.64
C TRP A 116 -17.77 20.28 1.33
N GLY A 117 -17.74 18.96 1.16
CA GLY A 117 -17.43 18.28 -0.10
C GLY A 117 -18.70 17.74 -0.76
N ASN A 118 -18.79 17.84 -2.09
CA ASN A 118 -19.85 17.21 -2.87
C ASN A 118 -19.22 16.11 -3.73
N PHE A 119 -19.75 14.91 -3.61
CA PHE A 119 -19.27 13.70 -4.27
C PHE A 119 -20.44 13.04 -5.00
N TRP A 120 -20.18 12.50 -6.16
CA TRP A 120 -21.23 11.90 -6.97
C TRP A 120 -20.66 10.82 -7.89
N SER A 121 -21.52 9.91 -8.31
CA SER A 121 -21.18 8.92 -9.32
C SER A 121 -22.37 8.62 -10.20
N VAL A 122 -22.06 8.25 -11.45
CA VAL A 122 -23.02 7.67 -12.40
C VAL A 122 -22.38 6.40 -12.96
N SER A 123 -23.16 5.35 -13.08
CA SER A 123 -22.73 4.10 -13.70
C SER A 123 -23.82 3.52 -14.57
N GLY A 124 -23.39 2.79 -15.61
CA GLY A 124 -24.27 2.02 -16.47
C GLY A 124 -23.71 0.63 -16.72
N MET A 125 -24.58 -0.34 -16.89
CA MET A 125 -24.25 -1.68 -17.31
C MET A 125 -25.26 -2.15 -18.35
N TRP A 126 -24.73 -2.73 -19.42
CA TRP A 126 -25.53 -3.43 -20.42
C TRP A 126 -25.23 -4.92 -20.34
N ASN A 127 -26.25 -5.69 -20.01
CA ASN A 127 -26.23 -7.14 -20.04
C ASN A 127 -26.55 -7.62 -21.47
N VAL A 128 -25.54 -7.58 -22.33
CA VAL A 128 -25.65 -7.96 -23.75
C VAL A 128 -26.05 -9.44 -23.87
N GLY A 129 -25.57 -10.29 -22.94
CA GLY A 129 -25.89 -11.73 -22.92
C GLY A 129 -27.38 -12.04 -22.76
N ALA A 130 -28.18 -11.09 -22.23
CA ALA A 130 -29.62 -11.21 -22.10
C ALA A 130 -30.39 -10.80 -23.37
N GLU A 131 -29.72 -10.24 -24.39
CA GLU A 131 -30.34 -9.77 -25.62
C GLU A 131 -30.79 -10.92 -26.54
N LYS A 132 -31.88 -10.72 -27.27
CA LYS A 132 -32.44 -11.75 -28.17
C LYS A 132 -31.46 -12.16 -29.27
N PHE A 133 -30.67 -11.21 -29.82
CA PHE A 133 -29.70 -11.51 -30.87
C PHE A 133 -28.52 -12.37 -30.35
N MET A 134 -28.26 -12.41 -29.05
CA MET A 134 -27.22 -13.24 -28.45
C MET A 134 -27.59 -14.72 -28.35
N GLN A 135 -28.90 -15.04 -28.46
CA GLN A 135 -29.37 -16.43 -28.27
C GLN A 135 -28.72 -17.41 -29.25
N SER A 136 -28.44 -16.99 -30.48
CA SER A 136 -27.83 -17.83 -31.51
C SER A 136 -26.39 -18.24 -31.23
N ILE A 137 -25.65 -17.43 -30.47
CA ILE A 137 -24.24 -17.67 -30.10
C ILE A 137 -24.05 -18.02 -28.63
N LYS A 138 -25.14 -18.12 -27.85
CA LYS A 138 -25.09 -18.36 -26.40
C LYS A 138 -24.41 -19.67 -26.00
N SER A 139 -24.37 -20.65 -26.91
CA SER A 139 -23.66 -21.91 -26.72
C SER A 139 -22.13 -21.71 -26.67
N VAL A 140 -21.60 -20.66 -27.31
CA VAL A 140 -20.17 -20.33 -27.34
C VAL A 140 -19.89 -19.15 -26.40
N LEU A 141 -20.58 -18.01 -26.59
CA LEU A 141 -20.48 -16.83 -25.73
C LEU A 141 -21.69 -16.85 -24.78
N SER A 142 -21.49 -17.42 -23.60
CA SER A 142 -22.57 -17.72 -22.63
C SER A 142 -23.07 -16.49 -21.89
N ASP A 143 -22.18 -15.50 -21.67
CA ASP A 143 -22.51 -14.21 -21.05
C ASP A 143 -21.59 -13.11 -21.59
N LEU A 144 -22.14 -11.90 -21.67
CA LEU A 144 -21.41 -10.68 -22.05
C LEU A 144 -22.04 -9.49 -21.35
N LYS A 145 -21.25 -8.79 -20.53
CA LYS A 145 -21.64 -7.55 -19.86
C LYS A 145 -20.62 -6.46 -20.12
N ILE A 146 -21.12 -5.26 -20.39
CA ILE A 146 -20.32 -4.05 -20.55
C ILE A 146 -20.68 -3.09 -19.42
N ARG A 147 -19.68 -2.62 -18.69
CA ARG A 147 -19.83 -1.71 -17.56
C ARG A 147 -19.07 -0.43 -17.78
N ALA A 148 -19.63 0.70 -17.40
CA ALA A 148 -18.95 1.98 -17.36
C ALA A 148 -19.38 2.75 -16.11
N SER A 149 -18.44 3.38 -15.45
CA SER A 149 -18.74 4.28 -14.34
C SER A 149 -17.81 5.49 -14.34
N TYR A 150 -18.35 6.62 -13.94
CA TYR A 150 -17.59 7.82 -13.67
C TYR A 150 -18.09 8.49 -12.40
N GLY A 151 -17.17 8.91 -11.54
CA GLY A 151 -17.55 9.52 -10.29
C GLY A 151 -16.41 10.27 -9.62
N VAL A 152 -16.77 11.03 -8.59
CA VAL A 152 -15.87 11.82 -7.76
C VAL A 152 -16.05 11.39 -6.32
N ASN A 153 -14.95 11.01 -5.68
CA ASN A 153 -14.88 10.84 -4.23
C ASN A 153 -13.79 11.73 -3.64
N GLY A 154 -13.81 11.95 -2.33
CA GLY A 154 -12.89 12.84 -1.67
C GLY A 154 -12.21 12.23 -0.46
N ASN A 155 -11.01 12.76 -0.17
CA ASN A 155 -10.30 12.52 1.07
C ASN A 155 -10.23 13.81 1.88
N GLN A 156 -10.47 13.69 3.19
CA GLN A 156 -10.27 14.78 4.13
C GLN A 156 -8.82 14.79 4.64
N PRO A 157 -8.30 15.93 5.16
CA PRO A 157 -6.99 15.99 5.77
C PRO A 157 -6.83 14.97 6.90
N GLY A 158 -5.66 14.31 6.98
CA GLY A 158 -5.31 13.43 8.10
C GLY A 158 -5.19 14.21 9.42
N ALA A 159 -4.67 15.44 9.37
CA ALA A 159 -4.57 16.34 10.50
C ALA A 159 -5.95 16.82 10.93
N LEU A 160 -6.30 16.69 12.22
CA LEU A 160 -7.61 17.05 12.75
C LEU A 160 -7.86 18.57 12.75
N TYR A 161 -6.79 19.35 12.90
CA TYR A 161 -6.81 20.81 13.02
C TYR A 161 -5.91 21.47 11.97
N GLY A 162 -5.69 20.84 10.83
CA GLY A 162 -4.71 21.25 9.82
C GLY A 162 -4.97 22.63 9.18
N TYR A 163 -6.18 23.18 9.31
CA TYR A 163 -6.49 24.52 8.83
C TYR A 163 -6.20 25.62 9.86
N MET A 164 -5.95 25.25 11.13
CA MET A 164 -5.68 26.20 12.22
C MET A 164 -4.18 26.45 12.37
N GLY A 165 -3.82 27.65 12.84
CA GLY A 165 -2.50 27.89 13.43
C GLY A 165 -2.44 27.22 14.79
N LEU A 166 -1.44 26.37 14.98
CA LEU A 166 -1.29 25.61 16.22
C LEU A 166 -0.12 26.14 17.06
N TYR A 167 -0.27 26.07 18.38
CA TYR A 167 0.76 26.42 19.32
C TYR A 167 1.26 25.17 20.06
N SER A 168 2.57 25.08 20.25
CA SER A 168 3.19 24.12 21.17
C SER A 168 3.50 24.79 22.49
N TYR A 169 3.24 24.06 23.57
CA TYR A 169 3.48 24.47 24.95
C TYR A 169 4.59 23.59 25.55
N GLY A 170 5.05 23.93 26.74
CA GLY A 170 6.05 23.12 27.46
C GLY A 170 7.49 23.58 27.23
N GLN A 171 7.70 24.67 26.53
CA GLN A 171 8.99 25.35 26.51
C GLN A 171 9.22 26.08 27.84
N ASN A 172 10.44 25.98 28.36
CA ASN A 172 10.80 26.66 29.59
C ASN A 172 11.49 27.99 29.26
N TYR A 173 10.89 29.10 29.70
CA TYR A 173 11.50 30.42 29.65
C TYR A 173 11.65 30.94 31.11
N MET A 174 12.88 30.98 31.60
CA MET A 174 13.24 31.44 32.97
C MET A 174 12.40 30.77 34.09
N GLY A 175 12.10 29.47 33.97
CA GLY A 175 11.28 28.72 34.93
C GLY A 175 9.76 28.81 34.71
N GLY A 176 9.29 29.63 33.79
CA GLY A 176 7.88 29.74 33.36
C GLY A 176 7.57 28.94 32.11
N GLY A 177 6.33 28.48 32.00
CA GLY A 177 5.85 27.80 30.78
C GLY A 177 5.77 28.77 29.61
N GLY A 178 6.47 28.49 28.50
CA GLY A 178 6.42 29.24 27.26
C GLY A 178 5.58 28.53 26.20
N SER A 179 5.16 29.26 25.18
CA SER A 179 4.50 28.74 23.99
C SER A 179 5.10 29.35 22.73
N TYR A 180 5.05 28.60 21.64
CA TYR A 180 5.43 29.10 20.32
C TYR A 180 4.49 28.55 19.25
N GLU A 181 4.37 29.24 18.15
CA GLU A 181 3.57 28.82 17.00
C GLU A 181 4.25 27.63 16.32
N SER A 182 3.56 26.47 16.26
CA SER A 182 4.12 25.21 15.77
C SER A 182 3.64 24.84 14.37
N ALA A 183 2.56 25.44 13.88
CA ALA A 183 2.04 25.22 12.53
C ALA A 183 1.38 26.48 11.98
N LEU A 184 1.64 26.75 10.70
CA LEU A 184 1.00 27.85 9.99
C LEU A 184 -0.48 27.53 9.70
N PRO A 185 -1.40 28.51 9.85
CA PRO A 185 -2.80 28.32 9.49
C PRO A 185 -2.99 28.21 7.96
N ASN A 186 -3.90 27.34 7.53
CA ASN A 186 -4.37 27.29 6.15
C ASN A 186 -5.91 27.27 6.08
N PRO A 187 -6.58 28.42 6.17
CA PRO A 187 -8.04 28.47 6.09
C PRO A 187 -8.59 28.02 4.72
N ASN A 188 -7.75 28.00 3.68
CA ASN A 188 -8.12 27.57 2.33
C ASN A 188 -8.00 26.06 2.12
N LEU A 189 -7.61 25.30 3.16
CA LEU A 189 -7.51 23.85 3.09
C LEU A 189 -8.88 23.25 2.77
N LYS A 190 -8.94 22.40 1.75
CA LYS A 190 -10.16 21.77 1.23
C LYS A 190 -10.01 20.28 1.01
N TRP A 191 -11.08 19.63 0.60
CA TRP A 191 -11.12 18.22 0.23
C TRP A 191 -10.21 17.93 -0.97
N GLU A 192 -9.39 16.90 -0.86
CA GLU A 192 -8.78 16.26 -2.02
C GLU A 192 -9.85 15.53 -2.82
N LYS A 193 -9.82 15.61 -4.16
CA LYS A 193 -10.83 15.00 -5.04
C LYS A 193 -10.20 13.98 -5.97
N ASN A 194 -10.81 12.80 -6.02
CA ASN A 194 -10.44 11.72 -6.91
C ASN A 194 -11.53 11.54 -7.97
N TYR A 195 -11.20 11.79 -9.22
CA TYR A 195 -12.05 11.56 -10.38
C TYR A 195 -11.74 10.18 -10.95
N ASN A 196 -12.71 9.28 -10.92
CA ASN A 196 -12.51 7.88 -11.29
C ASN A 196 -13.35 7.55 -12.51
N LEU A 197 -12.70 7.11 -13.59
CA LEU A 197 -13.32 6.46 -14.74
C LEU A 197 -13.01 4.97 -14.65
N ASN A 198 -14.03 4.11 -14.73
CA ASN A 198 -13.85 2.66 -14.84
C ASN A 198 -14.66 2.15 -16.04
N LEU A 199 -14.04 1.29 -16.84
CA LEU A 199 -14.66 0.59 -17.97
C LEU A 199 -14.42 -0.90 -17.77
N GLY A 200 -15.49 -1.69 -17.72
CA GLY A 200 -15.44 -3.11 -17.44
C GLY A 200 -16.09 -3.94 -18.55
N LEU A 201 -15.52 -5.11 -18.79
CA LEU A 201 -16.01 -6.11 -19.74
C LEU A 201 -15.98 -7.48 -19.06
N ASP A 202 -17.15 -8.10 -18.91
CA ASP A 202 -17.28 -9.45 -18.37
C ASP A 202 -17.74 -10.39 -19.49
N LEU A 203 -17.02 -11.49 -19.65
CA LEU A 203 -17.25 -12.49 -20.69
C LEU A 203 -17.33 -13.89 -20.07
N ALA A 204 -18.23 -14.71 -20.58
CA ALA A 204 -18.23 -16.14 -20.28
C ALA A 204 -18.31 -16.95 -21.58
N PHE A 205 -17.33 -17.82 -21.79
CA PHE A 205 -17.31 -18.72 -22.93
C PHE A 205 -17.63 -20.14 -22.50
N ILE A 206 -18.54 -20.80 -23.23
CA ILE A 206 -18.97 -22.20 -23.05
C ILE A 206 -19.26 -22.58 -21.59
N ASN A 207 -19.64 -21.59 -20.73
CA ASN A 207 -19.81 -21.73 -19.28
C ASN A 207 -18.58 -22.29 -18.54
N ARG A 208 -17.38 -22.17 -19.12
CA ARG A 208 -16.13 -22.70 -18.53
C ARG A 208 -15.02 -21.68 -18.41
N ILE A 209 -14.99 -20.68 -19.26
CA ILE A 209 -13.96 -19.63 -19.26
C ILE A 209 -14.67 -18.33 -18.95
N PHE A 210 -14.30 -17.72 -17.83
CA PHE A 210 -14.85 -16.44 -17.36
C PHE A 210 -13.71 -15.43 -17.36
N VAL A 211 -13.93 -14.30 -18.01
CA VAL A 211 -12.96 -13.20 -18.13
C VAL A 211 -13.61 -11.94 -17.61
N SER A 212 -12.99 -11.27 -16.66
CA SER A 212 -13.32 -9.91 -16.29
C SER A 212 -12.11 -9.04 -16.57
N LEU A 213 -12.30 -8.05 -17.43
CA LEU A 213 -11.28 -7.06 -17.80
C LEU A 213 -11.78 -5.69 -17.39
N GLU A 214 -10.98 -4.98 -16.62
CA GLU A 214 -11.29 -3.62 -16.18
C GLU A 214 -10.16 -2.66 -16.54
N TYR A 215 -10.51 -1.51 -17.09
CA TYR A 215 -9.62 -0.37 -17.29
C TYR A 215 -10.07 0.75 -16.36
N TYR A 216 -9.12 1.35 -15.65
CA TYR A 216 -9.39 2.50 -14.81
C TYR A 216 -8.45 3.67 -15.12
N ASN A 217 -8.98 4.88 -14.88
CA ASN A 217 -8.19 6.12 -14.86
C ASN A 217 -8.67 6.96 -13.69
N ARG A 218 -7.77 7.21 -12.73
CA ARG A 218 -8.01 8.02 -11.54
C ARG A 218 -7.14 9.26 -11.57
N ASP A 219 -7.77 10.42 -11.60
CA ASP A 219 -7.14 11.71 -11.44
C ASP A 219 -7.40 12.26 -10.04
N THR A 220 -6.36 12.32 -9.21
CA THR A 220 -6.38 12.96 -7.91
C THR A 220 -6.01 14.42 -8.08
N LYS A 221 -6.91 15.33 -7.73
CA LYS A 221 -6.71 16.78 -7.75
C LYS A 221 -6.77 17.35 -6.34
N ASP A 222 -6.15 18.52 -6.18
CA ASP A 222 -6.08 19.18 -4.86
C ASP A 222 -5.42 18.26 -3.83
N LEU A 223 -4.36 17.53 -4.22
CA LEU A 223 -3.64 16.57 -3.39
C LEU A 223 -3.21 17.23 -2.09
N LEU A 224 -3.53 16.59 -0.96
CA LEU A 224 -3.10 17.03 0.36
C LEU A 224 -1.62 16.73 0.56
N TYR A 225 -0.80 17.76 0.60
CA TYR A 225 0.65 17.63 0.60
C TYR A 225 1.30 18.62 1.57
N ASN A 226 2.31 18.15 2.31
CA ASN A 226 3.16 18.99 3.15
C ASN A 226 4.29 19.56 2.31
N ARG A 227 4.11 20.78 1.82
CA ARG A 227 5.10 21.49 1.01
C ARG A 227 6.26 21.95 1.89
N PRO A 228 7.52 21.62 1.56
CA PRO A 228 8.68 22.25 2.17
C PRO A 228 8.69 23.75 1.91
N ILE A 229 8.96 24.54 2.93
CA ILE A 229 9.09 26.00 2.83
C ILE A 229 10.43 26.47 3.38
N SER A 230 10.83 27.69 3.03
CA SER A 230 12.10 28.24 3.51
C SER A 230 12.12 28.31 5.04
N SER A 231 13.19 27.79 5.66
CA SER A 231 13.40 27.86 7.10
C SER A 231 13.48 29.28 7.66
N THR A 232 13.66 30.30 6.81
CA THR A 232 13.57 31.72 7.19
C THR A 232 12.17 32.14 7.68
N THR A 233 11.13 31.33 7.35
CA THR A 233 9.76 31.52 7.86
C THR A 233 9.58 31.05 9.31
N GLY A 234 10.54 30.32 9.88
CA GLY A 234 10.45 29.65 11.16
C GLY A 234 9.76 28.28 11.12
N PHE A 235 9.29 27.84 9.95
CA PHE A 235 8.59 26.56 9.74
C PHE A 235 9.30 25.70 8.70
N GLN A 236 9.13 24.37 8.79
CA GLN A 236 9.74 23.45 7.83
C GLN A 236 8.81 23.14 6.65
N ASN A 237 7.51 23.11 6.89
CA ASN A 237 6.52 22.74 5.89
C ASN A 237 5.19 23.48 6.10
N TYR A 238 4.35 23.39 5.07
CA TYR A 238 3.02 23.99 5.03
C TYR A 238 2.05 22.98 4.39
N LEU A 239 1.01 22.59 5.12
CA LEU A 239 -0.03 21.68 4.61
C LEU A 239 -0.95 22.45 3.67
N GLY A 240 -1.06 21.99 2.43
CA GLY A 240 -1.93 22.60 1.42
C GLY A 240 -2.50 21.60 0.44
N ASN A 241 -3.42 22.06 -0.39
CA ASN A 241 -3.96 21.32 -1.51
C ASN A 241 -3.14 21.64 -2.76
N LEU A 242 -2.10 20.85 -3.00
CA LEU A 242 -1.07 21.12 -3.98
C LEU A 242 -0.88 19.92 -4.89
N GLY A 243 -0.95 20.16 -6.20
CA GLY A 243 -0.60 19.13 -7.16
C GLY A 243 -1.74 18.23 -7.63
N GLN A 244 -1.36 17.40 -8.58
CA GLN A 244 -2.24 16.43 -9.22
C GLN A 244 -1.47 15.14 -9.49
N LEU A 245 -2.12 14.00 -9.22
CA LEU A 245 -1.60 12.66 -9.44
C LEU A 245 -2.55 11.91 -10.35
N ASN A 246 -2.02 11.17 -11.33
CA ASN A 246 -2.78 10.26 -12.17
C ASN A 246 -2.36 8.81 -11.92
N ASN A 247 -3.34 7.95 -11.73
CA ASN A 247 -3.19 6.49 -11.71
C ASN A 247 -4.08 5.89 -12.79
N ARG A 248 -3.50 5.14 -13.72
CA ARG A 248 -4.25 4.44 -14.76
C ARG A 248 -3.71 3.04 -14.94
N GLY A 249 -4.60 2.12 -15.25
CA GLY A 249 -4.19 0.74 -15.38
C GLY A 249 -5.30 -0.15 -15.90
N TRP A 250 -5.02 -1.43 -15.87
CA TRP A 250 -5.98 -2.48 -16.18
C TRP A 250 -5.83 -3.63 -15.20
N GLU A 251 -6.94 -4.33 -14.99
CA GLU A 251 -7.05 -5.52 -14.15
C GLU A 251 -7.72 -6.62 -14.97
N LEU A 252 -7.15 -7.81 -14.88
CA LEU A 252 -7.67 -9.01 -15.53
C LEU A 252 -7.91 -10.08 -14.48
N GLU A 253 -9.11 -10.63 -14.47
CA GLU A 253 -9.41 -11.90 -13.83
C GLU A 253 -9.79 -12.93 -14.90
N LEU A 254 -9.10 -14.05 -14.91
CA LEU A 254 -9.39 -15.20 -15.76
C LEU A 254 -9.66 -16.41 -14.88
N ARG A 255 -10.91 -16.87 -14.86
CA ARG A 255 -11.31 -18.10 -14.20
C ARG A 255 -11.67 -19.15 -15.25
N THR A 256 -11.07 -20.33 -15.11
CA THR A 256 -11.32 -21.45 -16.02
C THR A 256 -11.76 -22.70 -15.25
N ILE A 257 -12.82 -23.35 -15.71
CA ILE A 257 -13.20 -24.68 -15.29
C ILE A 257 -12.54 -25.65 -16.26
N ASN A 258 -11.30 -26.07 -15.95
CA ASN A 258 -10.48 -26.89 -16.82
C ASN A 258 -11.11 -28.27 -17.01
N PHE A 259 -11.61 -28.81 -15.90
CA PHE A 259 -12.32 -30.10 -15.90
C PHE A 259 -13.45 -30.07 -14.89
N ALA A 260 -14.61 -30.61 -15.26
CA ALA A 260 -15.77 -30.82 -14.38
C ALA A 260 -16.35 -32.20 -14.65
N GLY A 261 -16.17 -33.11 -13.69
CA GLY A 261 -16.67 -34.48 -13.73
C GLY A 261 -17.03 -35.00 -12.35
N ASN A 262 -17.63 -36.15 -12.27
CA ASN A 262 -18.12 -36.71 -10.99
C ASN A 262 -16.99 -36.97 -9.98
N ASN A 263 -15.82 -37.36 -10.45
CA ASN A 263 -14.72 -37.76 -9.58
C ASN A 263 -13.51 -36.81 -9.65
N PHE A 264 -13.48 -35.92 -10.65
CA PHE A 264 -12.37 -35.01 -10.86
C PHE A 264 -12.90 -33.64 -11.27
N ASN A 265 -12.50 -32.60 -10.53
CA ASN A 265 -12.80 -31.22 -10.84
C ASN A 265 -11.53 -30.41 -10.72
N TRP A 266 -11.26 -29.55 -11.70
CA TRP A 266 -10.13 -28.65 -11.71
C TRP A 266 -10.54 -27.26 -12.19
N THR A 267 -10.30 -26.27 -11.34
CA THR A 267 -10.56 -24.85 -11.61
C THR A 267 -9.26 -24.09 -11.41
N SER A 268 -8.98 -23.14 -12.33
CA SER A 268 -7.86 -22.21 -12.20
C SER A 268 -8.38 -20.78 -12.21
N VAL A 269 -7.76 -19.89 -11.41
CA VAL A 269 -8.05 -18.46 -11.37
C VAL A 269 -6.72 -17.70 -11.49
N LEU A 270 -6.60 -16.85 -12.49
CA LEU A 270 -5.47 -15.94 -12.70
C LEU A 270 -5.96 -14.51 -12.49
N ASN A 271 -5.31 -13.78 -11.59
CA ASN A 271 -5.49 -12.34 -11.42
C ASN A 271 -4.22 -11.63 -11.88
N MET A 272 -4.36 -10.52 -12.61
CA MET A 272 -3.25 -9.71 -13.09
C MET A 272 -3.64 -8.24 -13.04
N THR A 273 -2.76 -7.42 -12.47
CA THR A 273 -2.93 -5.97 -12.36
C THR A 273 -1.72 -5.24 -12.91
N HIS A 274 -1.97 -4.21 -13.70
CA HIS A 274 -0.98 -3.24 -14.12
C HIS A 274 -1.43 -1.83 -13.74
N ASN A 275 -0.60 -1.09 -13.01
CA ASN A 275 -0.82 0.30 -12.69
C ASN A 275 0.31 1.19 -13.20
N LYS A 276 -0.02 2.35 -13.71
CA LYS A 276 0.93 3.41 -14.05
C LYS A 276 0.59 4.66 -13.26
N ASN A 277 1.41 4.97 -12.28
CA ASN A 277 1.35 6.18 -11.48
C ASN A 277 2.14 7.31 -12.16
N LYS A 278 1.67 8.56 -12.07
CA LYS A 278 2.36 9.73 -12.61
C LYS A 278 1.96 10.99 -11.83
N ILE A 279 2.96 11.76 -11.39
CA ILE A 279 2.76 13.13 -10.91
C ILE A 279 2.49 14.01 -12.13
N VAL A 280 1.32 14.65 -12.16
CA VAL A 280 0.90 15.54 -13.27
C VAL A 280 1.32 16.96 -13.00
N SER A 281 1.15 17.42 -11.77
CA SER A 281 1.62 18.72 -11.29
C SER A 281 1.96 18.66 -9.82
N LEU A 282 2.84 19.54 -9.37
CA LEU A 282 3.08 19.86 -7.97
C LEU A 282 2.48 21.26 -7.71
N ASP A 283 3.11 22.11 -6.95
CA ASP A 283 2.64 23.43 -6.55
C ASP A 283 2.69 24.48 -7.67
N GLY A 284 2.27 24.21 -8.89
CA GLY A 284 2.19 25.20 -9.98
C GLY A 284 3.47 25.97 -10.36
N LYS A 285 4.45 26.07 -9.46
CA LYS A 285 5.77 26.70 -9.64
C LYS A 285 6.93 25.73 -9.43
N LEU A 286 6.67 24.60 -8.76
CA LEU A 286 7.65 23.56 -8.51
C LEU A 286 7.43 22.42 -9.50
N ASP A 287 8.50 21.98 -10.15
CA ASP A 287 8.50 20.80 -11.00
C ASP A 287 9.06 19.58 -10.27
N GLN A 288 9.71 19.75 -9.13
CA GLN A 288 10.27 18.70 -8.29
C GLN A 288 10.37 19.07 -6.82
N SER A 289 10.32 18.07 -5.94
CA SER A 289 10.57 18.14 -4.50
C SER A 289 11.30 16.88 -4.05
N ILE A 290 12.30 17.02 -3.18
CA ILE A 290 13.01 15.88 -2.59
C ILE A 290 12.33 15.54 -1.27
N GLU A 291 11.91 14.27 -1.13
CA GLU A 291 11.24 13.75 0.07
C GLU A 291 12.15 12.78 0.82
N GLY A 292 12.41 13.12 2.07
CA GLY A 292 13.33 12.35 2.89
C GLY A 292 14.75 12.30 2.30
N SER A 293 15.41 11.15 2.40
CA SER A 293 16.81 11.00 2.00
C SER A 293 17.01 10.35 0.63
N TRP A 294 15.96 9.67 0.07
CA TRP A 294 16.10 8.85 -1.14
C TRP A 294 14.90 8.82 -2.09
N PHE A 295 13.91 9.70 -1.93
CA PHE A 295 12.79 9.83 -2.87
C PHE A 295 12.75 11.21 -3.52
N ILE A 296 12.20 11.28 -4.73
CA ILE A 296 11.92 12.52 -5.43
C ILE A 296 10.50 12.51 -5.98
N HIS A 297 9.76 13.57 -5.69
CA HIS A 297 8.53 13.89 -6.39
C HIS A 297 8.87 14.84 -7.54
N LYS A 298 8.75 14.36 -8.78
CA LYS A 298 9.02 15.14 -9.98
C LYS A 298 7.88 14.98 -10.98
N VAL A 299 7.46 16.10 -11.57
CA VAL A 299 6.43 16.08 -12.60
C VAL A 299 6.85 15.15 -13.75
N GLY A 300 5.95 14.27 -14.15
CA GLY A 300 6.17 13.28 -15.18
C GLY A 300 6.63 11.91 -14.68
N LEU A 301 7.09 11.79 -13.44
CA LEU A 301 7.55 10.53 -12.83
C LEU A 301 6.51 9.91 -11.91
N PRO A 302 6.64 8.61 -11.58
CA PRO A 302 5.89 7.99 -10.50
C PRO A 302 6.14 8.67 -9.15
N TYR A 303 5.13 8.65 -8.26
CA TYR A 303 5.20 9.26 -6.93
C TYR A 303 6.35 8.68 -6.08
N SER A 304 6.52 7.36 -6.10
CA SER A 304 7.53 6.64 -5.32
C SER A 304 8.80 6.39 -6.15
N THR A 305 9.39 7.43 -6.75
CA THR A 305 10.64 7.34 -7.52
C THR A 305 11.83 7.57 -6.60
N PHE A 306 12.80 6.65 -6.62
CA PHE A 306 14.06 6.81 -5.87
C PHE A 306 14.91 7.94 -6.45
N TYR A 307 15.60 8.66 -5.57
CA TYR A 307 16.55 9.72 -5.90
C TYR A 307 17.91 9.41 -5.26
N VAL A 308 18.78 8.78 -6.05
CA VAL A 308 19.99 8.17 -5.52
C VAL A 308 21.19 8.42 -6.42
N LYS A 309 22.40 8.39 -5.82
CA LYS A 309 23.67 8.33 -6.55
C LYS A 309 23.81 6.95 -7.14
N GLU A 310 24.08 6.89 -8.44
CA GLU A 310 24.14 5.62 -9.16
C GLU A 310 25.50 4.94 -8.92
N TYR A 311 25.45 3.78 -8.30
CA TYR A 311 26.61 2.92 -8.04
C TYR A 311 27.07 2.25 -9.33
N ALA A 312 28.37 2.27 -9.61
CA ALA A 312 28.98 1.73 -10.83
C ALA A 312 29.86 0.49 -10.57
N GLY A 313 29.78 -0.10 -9.36
CA GLY A 313 30.60 -1.24 -8.96
C GLY A 313 31.86 -0.84 -8.20
N VAL A 314 32.89 -1.64 -8.32
CA VAL A 314 34.18 -1.49 -7.61
C VAL A 314 35.33 -1.29 -8.60
N ASP A 315 36.24 -0.39 -8.29
CA ASP A 315 37.48 -0.25 -9.04
C ASP A 315 38.35 -1.50 -8.86
N PRO A 316 38.62 -2.29 -9.91
CA PRO A 316 39.38 -3.54 -9.79
C PRO A 316 40.82 -3.33 -9.30
N GLN A 317 41.39 -2.13 -9.45
CA GLN A 317 42.78 -1.86 -9.06
C GLN A 317 42.91 -1.40 -7.61
N THR A 318 41.90 -0.66 -7.10
CA THR A 318 42.00 -0.03 -5.78
C THR A 318 40.98 -0.57 -4.77
N GLY A 319 39.97 -1.31 -5.23
CA GLY A 319 38.90 -1.81 -4.42
C GLY A 319 37.92 -0.73 -3.90
N LYS A 320 38.03 0.50 -4.39
CA LYS A 320 37.14 1.58 -4.00
C LYS A 320 35.81 1.49 -4.73
N ALA A 321 34.72 1.88 -4.06
CA ALA A 321 33.42 2.06 -4.67
C ALA A 321 33.45 3.10 -5.80
N LEU A 322 32.82 2.81 -6.91
CA LEU A 322 32.68 3.69 -8.07
C LEU A 322 31.22 4.20 -8.18
N TYR A 323 31.10 5.46 -8.58
CA TYR A 323 29.81 6.11 -8.82
C TYR A 323 29.85 6.82 -10.17
N TYR A 324 28.73 6.82 -10.91
CA TYR A 324 28.60 7.68 -12.08
C TYR A 324 28.48 9.13 -11.66
N MET A 325 29.17 10.03 -12.36
CA MET A 325 29.13 11.47 -12.09
C MET A 325 27.70 12.04 -12.17
N ASN A 326 26.98 11.64 -13.21
CA ASN A 326 25.60 12.04 -13.48
C ASN A 326 25.36 13.56 -13.45
N THR A 327 26.39 14.36 -13.68
CA THR A 327 26.22 15.78 -13.97
C THR A 327 25.48 15.93 -15.29
N GLN A 328 24.52 16.86 -15.35
CA GLN A 328 23.69 17.04 -16.54
C GLN A 328 24.30 18.11 -17.45
N ASP A 329 24.44 17.84 -18.75
CA ASP A 329 24.82 18.82 -19.75
C ASP A 329 23.65 19.77 -20.10
N ALA A 330 23.89 20.78 -20.94
CA ALA A 330 22.87 21.74 -21.38
C ALA A 330 21.70 21.08 -22.17
N ASN A 331 21.90 19.87 -22.69
CA ASN A 331 20.88 19.11 -23.42
C ASN A 331 20.10 18.13 -22.52
N GLY A 332 20.46 18.06 -21.23
CA GLY A 332 19.84 17.17 -20.26
C GLY A 332 20.41 15.75 -20.23
N ASN A 333 21.52 15.48 -20.91
CA ASN A 333 22.19 14.16 -20.87
C ASN A 333 23.05 14.04 -19.62
N TYR A 334 23.08 12.85 -19.03
CA TYR A 334 23.90 12.55 -17.86
C TYR A 334 25.32 12.15 -18.26
N ASP A 335 26.32 12.72 -17.58
CA ASP A 335 27.70 12.31 -17.66
C ASP A 335 27.88 10.90 -17.05
N ARG A 336 28.31 9.94 -17.87
CA ARG A 336 28.50 8.54 -17.47
C ARG A 336 29.93 8.21 -17.07
N THR A 337 30.79 9.20 -16.90
CA THR A 337 32.12 8.97 -16.33
C THR A 337 32.02 8.51 -14.88
N VAL A 338 32.94 7.66 -14.45
CA VAL A 338 32.95 7.11 -13.10
C VAL A 338 33.97 7.82 -12.21
N THR A 339 33.63 7.93 -10.94
CA THR A 339 34.51 8.52 -9.91
C THR A 339 34.47 7.68 -8.63
N THR A 340 35.59 7.69 -7.90
CA THR A 340 35.66 7.16 -6.53
C THR A 340 35.24 8.19 -5.48
N ASP A 341 35.10 9.46 -5.89
CA ASP A 341 34.62 10.54 -5.02
C ASP A 341 33.11 10.62 -5.09
N ALA A 342 32.45 10.02 -4.11
CA ALA A 342 31.00 10.05 -4.00
C ALA A 342 30.42 11.47 -3.84
N SER A 343 31.23 12.47 -3.40
CA SER A 343 30.74 13.85 -3.26
C SER A 343 30.59 14.54 -4.61
N ALA A 344 31.38 14.15 -5.59
CA ALA A 344 31.31 14.66 -6.96
C ALA A 344 30.13 14.06 -7.75
N ALA A 345 29.67 12.85 -7.40
CA ALA A 345 28.53 12.21 -8.05
C ALA A 345 27.21 12.85 -7.64
N GLN A 346 26.30 13.05 -8.61
CA GLN A 346 24.98 13.61 -8.39
C GLN A 346 23.92 12.49 -8.28
N ALA A 347 22.92 12.72 -7.40
CA ALA A 347 21.74 11.85 -7.34
C ALA A 347 20.82 12.14 -8.54
N ILE A 348 20.20 11.09 -9.04
CA ILE A 348 19.26 11.17 -10.16
C ILE A 348 18.00 10.37 -9.86
N PRO A 349 16.86 10.68 -10.52
CA PRO A 349 15.70 9.79 -10.54
C PRO A 349 16.11 8.43 -11.11
N TYR A 350 15.86 7.35 -10.35
CA TYR A 350 16.38 6.03 -10.71
C TYR A 350 15.23 5.05 -11.03
N LYS A 351 14.82 4.25 -10.10
CA LYS A 351 13.76 3.24 -10.22
C LYS A 351 12.54 3.66 -9.39
N SER A 352 11.43 2.95 -9.52
CA SER A 352 10.22 3.18 -8.71
C SER A 352 9.90 1.95 -7.86
N VAL A 353 9.22 2.19 -6.75
CA VAL A 353 8.64 1.15 -5.89
C VAL A 353 7.56 0.38 -6.61
N ASP A 354 6.77 1.06 -7.46
CA ASP A 354 5.59 0.50 -8.09
C ASP A 354 5.95 -0.68 -9.02
N PRO A 355 5.37 -1.88 -8.82
CA PRO A 355 5.54 -2.98 -9.75
C PRO A 355 4.85 -2.67 -11.09
N LYS A 356 5.41 -3.17 -12.19
CA LYS A 356 4.78 -3.07 -13.50
C LYS A 356 3.60 -4.02 -13.63
N ILE A 357 3.73 -5.23 -13.08
CA ILE A 357 2.68 -6.26 -13.09
C ILE A 357 2.75 -6.99 -11.76
N SER A 358 1.58 -7.22 -11.15
CA SER A 358 1.43 -8.07 -9.97
C SER A 358 0.14 -8.89 -10.06
N GLY A 359 0.09 -9.98 -9.31
CA GLY A 359 -1.10 -10.80 -9.30
C GLY A 359 -0.95 -12.12 -8.57
N GLY A 360 -1.89 -13.01 -8.85
CA GLY A 360 -1.95 -14.34 -8.26
C GLY A 360 -2.47 -15.39 -9.23
N PHE A 361 -2.08 -16.62 -8.99
CA PHE A 361 -2.57 -17.77 -9.73
C PHE A 361 -2.99 -18.87 -8.75
N THR A 362 -4.27 -19.18 -8.71
CA THR A 362 -4.86 -20.19 -7.83
C THR A 362 -5.34 -21.37 -8.62
N ASN A 363 -4.98 -22.58 -8.17
CA ASN A 363 -5.50 -23.84 -8.69
C ASN A 363 -6.24 -24.58 -7.59
N ILE A 364 -7.43 -25.05 -7.90
CA ILE A 364 -8.27 -25.86 -7.02
C ILE A 364 -8.55 -27.16 -7.76
N VAL A 365 -8.10 -28.27 -7.18
CA VAL A 365 -8.27 -29.61 -7.74
C VAL A 365 -8.96 -30.50 -6.71
N ASN A 366 -10.04 -31.13 -7.10
CA ASN A 366 -10.71 -32.15 -6.30
C ASN A 366 -10.67 -33.47 -7.07
N TYR A 367 -10.16 -34.51 -6.43
CA TYR A 367 -10.13 -35.86 -6.98
C TYR A 367 -10.65 -36.86 -5.96
N LYS A 368 -11.88 -37.34 -6.17
CA LYS A 368 -12.57 -38.25 -5.23
C LYS A 368 -12.56 -37.66 -3.80
N TRP A 369 -11.72 -38.22 -2.94
CA TRP A 369 -11.58 -37.86 -1.53
C TRP A 369 -10.47 -36.82 -1.27
N PHE A 370 -9.65 -36.49 -2.28
CA PHE A 370 -8.53 -35.56 -2.16
C PHE A 370 -8.93 -34.18 -2.69
N ASP A 371 -8.56 -33.15 -1.96
CA ASP A 371 -8.64 -31.78 -2.40
C ASP A 371 -7.26 -31.09 -2.30
N LEU A 372 -6.96 -30.29 -3.30
CA LEU A 372 -5.77 -29.44 -3.38
C LEU A 372 -6.22 -28.01 -3.69
N ALA A 373 -5.73 -27.04 -2.89
CA ALA A 373 -5.77 -25.64 -3.24
C ALA A 373 -4.36 -25.08 -3.18
N LEU A 374 -3.87 -24.54 -4.29
CA LEU A 374 -2.55 -23.92 -4.43
C LEU A 374 -2.71 -22.49 -4.92
N THR A 375 -2.20 -21.54 -4.16
CA THR A 375 -2.14 -20.12 -4.54
C THR A 375 -0.69 -19.67 -4.66
N LEU A 376 -0.35 -19.18 -5.84
CA LEU A 376 0.90 -18.50 -6.14
C LEU A 376 0.64 -17.00 -6.19
N THR A 377 1.58 -16.18 -5.70
CA THR A 377 1.60 -14.73 -5.90
C THR A 377 2.87 -14.32 -6.62
N TYR A 378 2.78 -13.27 -7.42
CA TYR A 378 3.93 -12.74 -8.15
C TYR A 378 3.87 -11.21 -8.23
N SER A 379 5.06 -10.59 -8.28
CA SER A 379 5.22 -9.16 -8.52
C SER A 379 6.48 -8.95 -9.35
N LEU A 380 6.40 -8.11 -10.39
CA LEU A 380 7.48 -7.91 -11.36
C LEU A 380 7.66 -6.42 -11.66
N GLY A 381 8.91 -5.97 -11.67
CA GLY A 381 9.32 -4.63 -12.10
C GLY A 381 9.26 -3.56 -11.03
N GLY A 382 9.00 -3.91 -9.77
CA GLY A 382 9.11 -3.05 -8.61
C GLY A 382 10.52 -3.07 -7.99
N TYR A 383 10.82 -2.06 -7.17
CA TYR A 383 12.08 -1.93 -6.44
C TYR A 383 11.83 -1.48 -5.01
N SER A 384 12.77 -1.82 -4.11
CA SER A 384 12.78 -1.33 -2.74
C SER A 384 14.16 -0.79 -2.36
N PHE A 385 14.18 0.12 -1.39
CA PHE A 385 15.40 0.64 -0.80
C PHE A 385 15.72 -0.14 0.48
N ASP A 386 16.89 -0.77 0.52
CA ASP A 386 17.40 -1.45 1.71
C ASP A 386 18.06 -0.47 2.66
N LYS A 387 17.27 0.08 3.57
CA LYS A 387 17.79 0.94 4.62
C LYS A 387 18.62 0.16 5.64
N THR A 388 18.36 -1.14 5.83
CA THR A 388 19.18 -2.00 6.69
C THR A 388 20.60 -2.08 6.15
N GLY A 389 20.77 -2.25 4.84
CA GLY A 389 22.06 -2.26 4.17
C GLY A 389 22.88 -0.99 4.41
N THR A 390 22.24 0.18 4.55
CA THR A 390 22.97 1.43 4.86
C THR A 390 23.65 1.42 6.24
N TYR A 391 23.33 0.45 7.10
CA TYR A 391 23.92 0.26 8.42
C TYR A 391 24.92 -0.89 8.48
N ASN A 392 24.67 -1.97 7.77
CA ASN A 392 25.45 -3.20 7.86
C ASN A 392 26.31 -3.52 6.61
N GLU A 393 26.17 -2.74 5.51
CA GLU A 393 26.98 -2.82 4.29
C GLU A 393 27.83 -1.55 4.13
N THR A 394 28.69 -1.28 5.09
CA THR A 394 29.38 0.01 5.20
C THR A 394 30.87 -0.09 4.92
N ASP A 395 31.34 -1.24 4.37
CA ASP A 395 32.71 -1.46 3.94
C ASP A 395 33.75 -1.18 5.03
N GLY A 396 33.37 -1.34 6.32
CA GLY A 396 34.24 -1.09 7.48
C GLY A 396 34.00 0.23 8.22
N ALA A 397 32.94 0.99 7.90
CA ALA A 397 32.65 2.26 8.55
C ALA A 397 31.88 2.13 9.88
N LYS A 398 31.04 1.10 10.02
CA LYS A 398 30.12 0.93 11.16
C LYS A 398 30.16 -0.47 11.80
N GLU A 399 31.06 -1.33 11.44
CA GLU A 399 31.16 -2.74 11.87
C GLU A 399 31.28 -2.93 13.38
N GLN A 400 31.71 -1.92 14.10
CA GLN A 400 31.76 -1.97 15.58
C GLN A 400 30.36 -2.04 16.22
N ASN A 401 29.32 -1.65 15.45
CA ASN A 401 27.96 -1.52 15.96
C ASN A 401 27.00 -2.54 15.34
N TYR A 402 27.33 -3.14 14.17
CA TYR A 402 26.42 -3.97 13.39
C TYR A 402 27.10 -5.22 12.84
N ASN A 403 26.37 -6.33 12.78
CA ASN A 403 26.83 -7.53 12.10
C ASN A 403 26.77 -7.32 10.59
N LEU A 404 27.79 -7.82 9.89
CA LEU A 404 27.86 -7.76 8.44
C LEU A 404 27.09 -8.93 7.80
N PRO A 405 26.46 -8.72 6.63
CA PRO A 405 25.86 -9.80 5.87
C PRO A 405 26.94 -10.72 5.28
N ILE A 406 26.59 -11.98 5.02
CA ILE A 406 27.57 -13.01 4.58
C ILE A 406 28.20 -12.70 3.23
N TYR A 407 27.51 -12.01 2.32
CA TYR A 407 28.06 -11.65 1.00
C TYR A 407 29.14 -10.55 1.06
N GLU A 408 29.33 -9.88 2.20
CA GLU A 408 30.52 -9.02 2.42
C GLU A 408 31.83 -9.82 2.41
N LEU A 409 31.78 -11.14 2.46
CA LEU A 409 32.93 -12.01 2.24
C LEU A 409 33.43 -11.99 0.79
N ASP A 410 32.56 -11.65 -0.17
CA ASP A 410 32.89 -11.53 -1.60
C ASP A 410 33.57 -10.19 -1.94
N ARG A 411 33.93 -9.42 -0.91
CA ARG A 411 34.59 -8.12 -1.07
C ARG A 411 35.91 -8.20 -1.84
N TRP A 412 36.27 -7.10 -2.48
CA TRP A 412 37.56 -6.93 -3.12
C TRP A 412 38.70 -7.13 -2.11
N GLN A 413 39.73 -7.92 -2.48
CA GLN A 413 40.87 -8.28 -1.62
C GLN A 413 42.20 -7.90 -2.23
N LYS A 414 42.33 -7.93 -3.56
CA LYS A 414 43.61 -7.65 -4.27
C LYS A 414 43.36 -7.05 -5.65
N PRO A 415 44.36 -6.31 -6.20
CA PRO A 415 44.28 -5.78 -7.56
C PRO A 415 43.95 -6.85 -8.60
N GLY A 416 42.96 -6.57 -9.44
CA GLY A 416 42.42 -7.48 -10.44
C GLY A 416 41.15 -8.22 -10.01
N ASP A 417 40.72 -8.18 -8.75
CA ASP A 417 39.48 -8.77 -8.32
C ASP A 417 38.27 -8.02 -8.94
N VAL A 418 37.32 -8.78 -9.45
CA VAL A 418 36.06 -8.28 -10.02
C VAL A 418 34.92 -8.66 -9.08
N THR A 419 34.36 -7.68 -8.40
CA THR A 419 33.31 -7.86 -7.42
C THR A 419 32.45 -6.58 -7.33
N ASP A 420 31.23 -6.71 -6.83
CA ASP A 420 30.35 -5.57 -6.54
C ASP A 420 30.46 -5.08 -5.09
N VAL A 421 31.26 -5.75 -4.25
CA VAL A 421 31.48 -5.39 -2.85
C VAL A 421 32.87 -4.72 -2.69
N PRO A 422 32.91 -3.46 -2.23
CA PRO A 422 34.17 -2.74 -2.06
C PRO A 422 35.12 -3.38 -1.06
N ARG A 423 36.35 -2.91 -1.06
CA ARG A 423 37.35 -3.31 -0.04
C ARG A 423 36.87 -2.88 1.36
N PHE A 424 37.14 -3.72 2.33
CA PHE A 424 36.83 -3.44 3.72
C PHE A 424 38.03 -2.67 4.36
N VAL A 425 37.75 -1.50 4.94
CA VAL A 425 38.74 -0.69 5.69
C VAL A 425 38.12 -0.23 7.00
N LEU A 426 38.60 -0.78 8.10
CA LEU A 426 38.09 -0.48 9.44
C LEU A 426 38.20 1.02 9.75
N GLY A 427 37.07 1.61 10.16
CA GLY A 427 36.96 3.02 10.57
C GLY A 427 37.04 4.03 9.41
N GLN A 428 36.90 3.59 8.15
CA GLN A 428 36.78 4.54 7.04
C GLN A 428 35.49 5.35 7.10
N ALA A 429 35.42 6.44 6.34
CA ALA A 429 34.16 7.18 6.19
C ALA A 429 33.11 6.32 5.45
N ALA A 430 31.89 6.31 5.96
CA ALA A 430 30.78 5.61 5.29
C ALA A 430 30.54 6.21 3.90
N GLY A 431 30.24 5.34 2.93
CA GLY A 431 29.77 5.73 1.61
C GLY A 431 28.41 6.46 1.68
N PRO A 432 27.93 7.01 0.56
CA PRO A 432 26.65 7.73 0.52
C PRO A 432 25.50 6.78 0.80
N GLN A 433 24.71 7.09 1.80
CA GLN A 433 23.53 6.29 2.15
C GLN A 433 22.46 6.32 1.03
N ASN A 434 22.34 7.43 0.29
CA ASN A 434 21.44 7.55 -0.86
C ASN A 434 22.07 7.01 -2.15
N SER A 435 22.44 5.74 -2.17
CA SER A 435 23.05 5.07 -3.32
C SER A 435 22.16 4.00 -3.92
N SER A 436 22.25 3.80 -5.24
CA SER A 436 21.58 2.69 -5.91
C SER A 436 22.11 1.31 -5.52
N ARG A 437 23.24 1.25 -4.82
CA ARG A 437 23.74 0.02 -4.18
C ARG A 437 22.67 -0.63 -3.29
N TYR A 438 21.84 0.20 -2.64
CA TYR A 438 20.79 -0.22 -1.73
C TYR A 438 19.39 -0.29 -2.39
N VAL A 439 19.30 -0.15 -3.72
CA VAL A 439 18.03 -0.26 -4.45
C VAL A 439 17.95 -1.60 -5.16
N HIS A 440 17.14 -2.50 -4.64
CA HIS A 440 17.02 -3.88 -5.11
C HIS A 440 15.66 -4.16 -5.76
N SER A 441 15.66 -5.12 -6.71
CA SER A 441 14.42 -5.57 -7.35
C SER A 441 13.56 -6.36 -6.37
N THR A 442 12.25 -6.11 -6.37
CA THR A 442 11.25 -6.89 -5.63
C THR A 442 10.58 -7.97 -6.49
N ASP A 443 11.16 -8.28 -7.66
CA ASP A 443 10.65 -9.33 -8.54
C ASP A 443 10.63 -10.68 -7.80
N HIS A 444 9.45 -11.29 -7.70
CA HIS A 444 9.31 -12.58 -7.04
C HIS A 444 8.12 -13.40 -7.53
N LEU A 445 8.22 -14.70 -7.27
CA LEU A 445 7.14 -15.68 -7.30
C LEU A 445 7.11 -16.40 -5.96
N ARG A 446 5.93 -16.51 -5.33
CA ARG A 446 5.77 -17.13 -4.01
C ARG A 446 4.66 -18.17 -4.01
N VAL A 447 4.91 -19.32 -3.39
CA VAL A 447 3.85 -20.24 -2.95
C VAL A 447 3.23 -19.66 -1.69
N LYS A 448 2.14 -18.89 -1.89
CA LYS A 448 1.49 -18.15 -0.81
C LYS A 448 0.72 -19.04 0.12
N ASN A 449 -0.10 -19.93 -0.46
CA ASN A 449 -0.89 -20.91 0.29
C ASN A 449 -0.91 -22.24 -0.46
N LEU A 450 -0.81 -23.33 0.30
CA LEU A 450 -1.04 -24.69 -0.15
C LEU A 450 -1.92 -25.39 0.88
N THR A 451 -3.05 -25.92 0.44
CA THR A 451 -3.90 -26.79 1.26
C THR A 451 -4.07 -28.13 0.56
N LEU A 452 -3.82 -29.21 1.30
CA LEU A 452 -4.06 -30.57 0.88
C LEU A 452 -5.05 -31.19 1.85
N GLY A 453 -6.18 -31.67 1.36
CA GLY A 453 -7.21 -32.31 2.16
C GLY A 453 -7.47 -33.73 1.72
N PHE A 454 -7.84 -34.55 2.68
CA PHE A 454 -8.33 -35.91 2.47
C PHE A 454 -9.62 -36.10 3.27
N THR A 455 -10.74 -36.25 2.58
CA THR A 455 -12.03 -36.56 3.18
C THR A 455 -12.20 -38.05 3.24
N LEU A 456 -12.49 -38.60 4.41
CA LEU A 456 -12.64 -40.05 4.58
C LEU A 456 -13.88 -40.53 3.84
N PRO A 457 -13.81 -41.67 3.13
CA PRO A 457 -14.97 -42.30 2.48
C PRO A 457 -16.09 -42.63 3.48
N ASP A 458 -17.34 -42.43 3.10
CA ASP A 458 -18.53 -42.65 3.96
C ASP A 458 -18.56 -44.05 4.53
N GLN A 459 -18.09 -45.06 3.77
CA GLN A 459 -18.01 -46.48 4.21
C GLN A 459 -17.17 -46.70 5.48
N TRP A 460 -16.20 -45.80 5.74
CA TRP A 460 -15.35 -45.86 6.93
C TRP A 460 -16.00 -45.18 8.14
N LEU A 461 -16.92 -44.25 7.89
CA LEU A 461 -17.53 -43.36 8.90
C LEU A 461 -18.84 -43.92 9.47
N THR A 462 -19.59 -44.71 8.68
CA THR A 462 -20.90 -45.26 9.05
C THR A 462 -20.90 -46.05 10.36
N LYS A 463 -19.78 -46.70 10.69
CA LYS A 463 -19.65 -47.47 11.94
C LYS A 463 -19.35 -46.59 13.16
N LEU A 464 -18.96 -45.32 12.95
CA LEU A 464 -18.50 -44.41 14.00
C LEU A 464 -19.56 -43.36 14.37
N GLY A 465 -20.71 -43.36 13.71
CA GLY A 465 -21.74 -42.32 13.91
C GLY A 465 -21.29 -40.91 13.46
N VAL A 466 -20.29 -40.84 12.59
CA VAL A 466 -19.73 -39.60 12.04
C VAL A 466 -20.25 -39.42 10.63
N SER A 467 -20.79 -38.24 10.32
CA SER A 467 -21.34 -37.90 8.99
C SER A 467 -20.24 -37.49 8.00
N LYS A 468 -19.17 -36.85 8.47
CA LYS A 468 -18.03 -36.41 7.65
C LYS A 468 -16.77 -36.30 8.50
N ALA A 469 -15.64 -36.76 7.97
CA ALA A 469 -14.33 -36.50 8.56
C ALA A 469 -13.34 -36.13 7.48
N ARG A 470 -12.60 -35.01 7.67
CA ARG A 470 -11.59 -34.53 6.76
C ARG A 470 -10.30 -34.22 7.52
N LEU A 471 -9.20 -34.81 7.03
CA LEU A 471 -7.85 -34.49 7.46
C LEU A 471 -7.27 -33.46 6.48
N TYR A 472 -6.59 -32.44 6.97
CA TYR A 472 -5.95 -31.51 6.07
C TYR A 472 -4.60 -31.01 6.58
N PHE A 473 -3.75 -30.69 5.63
CA PHE A 473 -2.53 -29.92 5.80
C PHE A 473 -2.73 -28.57 5.14
N SER A 474 -2.31 -27.49 5.81
CA SER A 474 -2.28 -26.14 5.24
C SER A 474 -0.92 -25.50 5.53
N GLY A 475 -0.33 -24.90 4.51
CA GLY A 475 0.92 -24.19 4.64
C GLY A 475 0.85 -22.80 4.00
N SER A 476 1.49 -21.82 4.64
CA SER A 476 1.56 -20.45 4.10
C SER A 476 3.01 -19.99 3.96
N ASN A 477 3.28 -19.18 2.92
CA ASN A 477 4.60 -18.63 2.58
C ASN A 477 5.69 -19.72 2.42
N LEU A 478 5.35 -20.85 1.79
CA LEU A 478 6.18 -22.06 1.80
C LEU A 478 7.48 -21.90 1.03
N LEU A 479 7.42 -21.32 -0.18
CA LEU A 479 8.56 -21.14 -1.07
C LEU A 479 8.50 -19.76 -1.69
N THR A 480 9.65 -19.10 -1.84
CA THR A 480 9.79 -17.82 -2.52
C THR A 480 11.00 -17.88 -3.43
N TRP A 481 10.80 -17.51 -4.69
CA TRP A 481 11.86 -17.25 -5.66
C TRP A 481 11.89 -15.76 -5.91
N ALA A 482 12.97 -15.09 -5.53
CA ALA A 482 13.14 -13.65 -5.66
C ALA A 482 14.42 -13.34 -6.42
N LYS A 483 14.44 -12.21 -7.11
CA LYS A 483 15.64 -11.72 -7.80
C LYS A 483 16.69 -11.21 -6.80
N TRP A 484 16.23 -10.64 -5.70
CA TRP A 484 17.01 -10.29 -4.53
C TRP A 484 16.47 -11.08 -3.34
N ASP A 485 17.32 -11.95 -2.76
CA ASP A 485 16.94 -12.95 -1.76
C ASP A 485 17.46 -12.67 -0.35
N GLN A 486 18.19 -11.54 -0.17
CA GLN A 486 18.73 -11.15 1.13
C GLN A 486 17.66 -10.64 2.09
N TYR A 487 16.49 -10.26 1.57
CA TYR A 487 15.34 -9.81 2.33
C TYR A 487 14.03 -10.29 1.71
N ASP A 488 12.93 -10.23 2.46
CA ASP A 488 11.63 -10.62 1.92
C ASP A 488 11.14 -9.62 0.85
N PRO A 489 10.81 -10.07 -0.38
CA PRO A 489 10.43 -9.18 -1.48
C PRO A 489 9.04 -8.54 -1.33
N GLU A 490 8.19 -9.03 -0.42
CA GLU A 490 6.89 -8.41 -0.09
C GLU A 490 7.09 -7.25 0.88
N VAL A 491 7.69 -6.17 0.41
CA VAL A 491 7.99 -4.98 1.21
C VAL A 491 6.75 -4.09 1.38
N PRO A 492 6.72 -3.20 2.41
CA PRO A 492 5.68 -2.19 2.59
C PRO A 492 5.52 -1.29 1.37
N VAL A 493 4.35 -0.68 1.22
CA VAL A 493 4.04 0.31 0.16
C VAL A 493 5.00 1.50 0.16
N SER A 494 5.64 1.80 1.30
CA SER A 494 6.70 2.81 1.40
C SER A 494 7.91 2.51 0.50
N GLY A 495 8.11 1.25 0.11
CA GLY A 495 9.27 0.82 -0.67
C GLY A 495 10.58 0.85 0.10
N GLU A 496 10.55 0.98 1.42
CA GLU A 496 11.72 0.99 2.31
C GLU A 496 11.69 -0.24 3.21
N VAL A 497 12.81 -0.94 3.33
CA VAL A 497 13.00 -2.08 4.23
C VAL A 497 13.97 -1.68 5.33
N PHE A 498 13.57 -1.81 6.59
CA PHE A 498 14.41 -1.51 7.74
C PHE A 498 14.19 -2.48 8.89
N CYS A 499 15.06 -3.49 9.01
CA CYS A 499 15.06 -4.48 10.09
C CYS A 499 13.68 -5.14 10.34
N GLU A 500 12.84 -5.26 9.32
CA GLU A 500 11.52 -5.85 9.43
C GLU A 500 11.59 -7.36 9.53
N THR A 501 10.73 -7.95 10.35
CA THR A 501 10.63 -9.40 10.44
C THR A 501 9.91 -9.93 9.20
N PRO A 502 10.52 -10.85 8.43
CA PRO A 502 9.86 -11.43 7.26
C PRO A 502 8.62 -12.24 7.66
N PRO A 503 7.63 -12.36 6.76
CA PRO A 503 6.47 -13.22 6.98
C PRO A 503 6.88 -14.66 7.31
N MET A 504 6.34 -15.19 8.39
CA MET A 504 6.66 -16.57 8.83
C MET A 504 6.10 -17.62 7.86
N ARG A 505 6.85 -18.68 7.67
CA ARG A 505 6.30 -19.92 7.10
C ARG A 505 5.47 -20.63 8.18
N THR A 506 4.23 -20.96 7.84
CA THR A 506 3.35 -21.68 8.76
C THR A 506 2.95 -23.02 8.19
N TYR A 507 2.87 -24.00 9.06
CA TYR A 507 2.40 -25.36 8.75
C TYR A 507 1.33 -25.71 9.76
N SER A 508 0.15 -26.07 9.28
CA SER A 508 -0.99 -26.44 10.10
C SER A 508 -1.53 -27.81 9.68
N PHE A 509 -1.83 -28.64 10.63
CA PHE A 509 -2.53 -29.90 10.44
C PHE A 509 -3.85 -29.84 11.19
N GLY A 510 -4.92 -30.24 10.56
CA GLY A 510 -6.23 -30.18 11.17
C GLY A 510 -7.09 -31.39 10.83
N ILE A 511 -8.05 -31.63 11.71
CA ILE A 511 -9.11 -32.62 11.55
C ILE A 511 -10.44 -31.92 11.72
N GLU A 512 -11.31 -32.07 10.73
CA GLU A 512 -12.68 -31.58 10.73
C GLU A 512 -13.63 -32.79 10.82
N VAL A 513 -14.48 -32.83 11.82
CA VAL A 513 -15.44 -33.93 12.04
C VAL A 513 -16.84 -33.33 12.19
N SER A 514 -17.78 -33.91 11.45
CA SER A 514 -19.22 -33.60 11.55
C SER A 514 -19.96 -34.87 11.98
N PHE A 515 -20.86 -34.74 12.95
CA PHE A 515 -21.65 -35.82 13.52
C PHE A 515 -23.07 -35.83 12.96
#